data_308b104122e688654ff988cb2512dac6
#
_entry.id   308b104122e688654ff988cb2512dac6
#
_cell.length_a   1.000
_cell.length_b   1.000
_cell.length_c   1.000
_cell.angle_alpha   90.00
_cell.angle_beta   90.00
_cell.angle_gamma   90.00
#
_symmetry.space_group_name_H-M   'P 1'
#
loop_
_entity.id
_entity.type
_entity.pdbx_description
1 polymer ?
#
loop_
_entity_poly.entity_id
_entity_poly.type
_entity_poly.pdbx_seq_one_letter_code
_entity_poly.pdbx_strand_id
1 'polypeptide(L)'
;WMGKELELPKYGLLRIPAYILKSIISVRLNKKKVSLTSEEKKLITIERLFLYLCISLLLYLDYAVFFSFTIPTWLLGQAGLVAINLWQHDNVPVDPINRNMSRDFTGKWLNLICLNNGLHSVHHKYPGAHWSKLPELHEEYVQRDGVDLIKERSLIAYVFRSYVMVSTDS
;
A
#
# COMPACT_ATOMS: atom_id res chain seq x y z
N TRP A 1 -10.69 -8.56 0.81
CA TRP A 1 -10.00 -9.64 0.10
C TRP A 1 -8.83 -10.24 0.86
N MET A 2 -8.12 -9.50 1.69
CA MET A 2 -7.00 -9.98 2.51
C MET A 2 -7.35 -10.24 3.99
N GLY A 3 -8.57 -10.00 4.42
CA GLY A 3 -8.90 -9.98 5.85
C GLY A 3 -9.24 -11.31 6.52
N LYS A 4 -9.51 -12.37 5.78
CA LYS A 4 -10.05 -13.61 6.38
C LYS A 4 -9.06 -14.75 6.63
N GLU A 5 -7.84 -14.70 6.10
CA GLU A 5 -6.90 -15.83 6.20
C GLU A 5 -5.60 -15.55 6.96
N LEU A 6 -5.44 -14.32 7.45
CA LEU A 6 -4.22 -13.93 8.14
C LEU A 6 -4.51 -13.73 9.62
N GLU A 7 -4.34 -14.80 10.41
CA GLU A 7 -4.23 -14.66 11.87
C GLU A 7 -2.97 -13.83 12.21
N LEU A 8 -3.15 -12.52 12.17
CA LEU A 8 -2.14 -11.58 12.64
C LEU A 8 -2.29 -11.43 14.15
N PRO A 9 -1.20 -11.10 14.87
CA PRO A 9 -1.30 -10.70 16.26
C PRO A 9 -2.42 -9.65 16.40
N LYS A 10 -3.34 -9.84 17.33
CA LYS A 10 -4.52 -8.96 17.47
C LYS A 10 -4.13 -7.52 17.74
N TYR A 11 -3.03 -7.27 18.42
CA TYR A 11 -2.64 -5.96 18.93
C TYR A 11 -1.13 -5.72 18.86
N GLY A 12 -0.74 -4.43 18.84
CA GLY A 12 0.60 -3.95 19.05
C GLY A 12 1.47 -3.82 17.79
N LEU A 13 2.64 -3.26 18.00
CA LEU A 13 3.61 -2.94 16.93
C LEU A 13 4.10 -4.18 16.16
N LEU A 14 4.08 -5.37 16.77
CA LEU A 14 4.47 -6.62 16.12
C LEU A 14 3.54 -7.02 14.95
N ARG A 15 2.33 -6.47 14.91
CA ARG A 15 1.40 -6.71 13.80
C ARG A 15 1.94 -6.19 12.46
N ILE A 16 2.66 -5.08 12.48
CA ILE A 16 3.21 -4.47 11.26
C ILE A 16 4.24 -5.39 10.59
N PRO A 17 5.35 -5.81 11.22
CA PRO A 17 6.31 -6.71 10.58
C PRO A 17 5.72 -8.07 10.22
N ALA A 18 4.81 -8.62 11.04
CA ALA A 18 4.12 -9.86 10.73
C ALA A 18 3.26 -9.73 9.44
N TYR A 19 2.55 -8.62 9.28
CA TYR A 19 1.77 -8.35 8.07
C TYR A 19 2.67 -8.18 6.85
N ILE A 20 3.76 -7.43 6.97
CA ILE A 20 4.73 -7.22 5.88
C ILE A 20 5.28 -8.57 5.41
N LEU A 21 5.74 -9.40 6.33
CA LEU A 21 6.29 -10.71 6.01
C LEU A 21 5.27 -11.62 5.32
N LYS A 22 4.06 -11.72 5.88
CA LYS A 22 2.97 -12.51 5.30
C LYS A 22 2.54 -12.00 3.93
N SER A 23 2.47 -10.68 3.73
CA SER A 23 2.12 -10.08 2.44
C SER A 23 3.16 -10.43 1.37
N ILE A 24 4.44 -10.34 1.69
CA ILE A 24 5.52 -10.72 0.77
C ILE A 24 5.41 -12.21 0.39
N ILE A 25 5.18 -13.08 1.36
CA ILE A 25 5.02 -14.52 1.14
C ILE A 25 3.77 -14.80 0.30
N SER A 26 2.64 -14.19 0.64
CA SER A 26 1.36 -14.36 -0.07
C SER A 26 1.44 -13.96 -1.53
N VAL A 27 2.07 -12.84 -1.85
CA VAL A 27 2.27 -12.39 -3.24
C VAL A 27 3.11 -13.39 -4.03
N ARG A 28 4.09 -14.04 -3.40
CA ARG A 28 4.93 -15.06 -4.06
C ARG A 28 4.17 -16.37 -4.29
N LEU A 29 3.34 -16.78 -3.34
CA LEU A 29 2.60 -18.06 -3.42
C LEU A 29 1.37 -17.97 -4.31
N ASN A 30 0.65 -16.83 -4.29
CA ASN A 30 -0.62 -16.63 -4.99
C ASN A 30 -0.46 -15.93 -6.34
N LYS A 31 0.57 -16.23 -7.10
CA LYS A 31 0.73 -15.69 -8.46
C LYS A 31 -0.44 -16.14 -9.35
N LYS A 32 -1.45 -15.28 -9.50
CA LYS A 32 -2.46 -15.48 -10.56
C LYS A 32 -1.74 -15.44 -11.91
N LYS A 33 -1.93 -16.50 -12.72
CA LYS A 33 -1.47 -16.50 -14.11
C LYS A 33 -2.29 -15.47 -14.87
N VAL A 34 -1.70 -14.30 -15.11
CA VAL A 34 -2.27 -13.30 -16.01
C VAL A 34 -1.88 -13.70 -17.43
N SER A 35 -2.86 -13.82 -18.31
CA SER A 35 -2.61 -14.05 -19.74
C SER A 35 -2.13 -12.74 -20.35
N LEU A 36 -0.82 -12.65 -20.64
CA LEU A 36 -0.21 -11.50 -21.27
C LEU A 36 -0.17 -11.69 -22.79
N THR A 37 -0.44 -10.64 -23.53
CA THR A 37 -0.23 -10.56 -24.98
C THR A 37 1.25 -10.66 -25.34
N SER A 38 1.57 -10.90 -26.60
CA SER A 38 2.95 -10.95 -27.08
C SER A 38 3.67 -9.63 -26.87
N GLU A 39 3.01 -8.50 -27.13
CA GLU A 39 3.58 -7.15 -26.95
C GLU A 39 3.85 -6.84 -25.48
N GLU A 40 2.94 -7.18 -24.59
CA GLU A 40 3.14 -6.99 -23.15
C GLU A 40 4.32 -7.82 -22.63
N LYS A 41 4.47 -9.06 -23.08
CA LYS A 41 5.63 -9.90 -22.74
C LYS A 41 6.94 -9.28 -23.23
N LYS A 42 6.96 -8.71 -24.45
CA LYS A 42 8.13 -8.04 -25.01
C LYS A 42 8.50 -6.80 -24.18
N LEU A 43 7.52 -5.94 -23.86
CA LEU A 43 7.75 -4.76 -23.02
C LEU A 43 8.30 -5.14 -21.64
N ILE A 44 7.68 -6.09 -20.96
CA ILE A 44 8.15 -6.58 -19.65
C ILE A 44 9.58 -7.13 -19.74
N THR A 45 9.92 -7.79 -20.85
CA THR A 45 11.28 -8.30 -21.04
C THR A 45 12.29 -7.17 -21.20
N ILE A 46 11.96 -6.14 -21.99
CA ILE A 46 12.81 -4.95 -22.17
C ILE A 46 13.01 -4.23 -20.83
N GLU A 47 11.94 -4.01 -20.06
CA GLU A 47 11.99 -3.38 -18.73
C GLU A 47 12.89 -4.17 -17.78
N ARG A 48 12.78 -5.50 -17.77
CA ARG A 48 13.64 -6.37 -16.93
C ARG A 48 15.10 -6.28 -17.34
N LEU A 49 15.40 -6.32 -18.63
CA LEU A 49 16.77 -6.20 -19.12
C LEU A 49 17.37 -4.85 -18.75
N PHE A 50 16.59 -3.77 -18.89
CA PHE A 50 17.01 -2.43 -18.47
C PHE A 50 17.25 -2.35 -16.95
N LEU A 51 16.36 -2.92 -16.16
CA LEU A 51 16.53 -3.00 -14.69
C LEU A 51 17.82 -3.75 -14.31
N TYR A 52 18.07 -4.92 -14.93
CA TYR A 52 19.29 -5.69 -14.66
C TYR A 52 20.54 -4.94 -15.09
N LEU A 53 20.48 -4.22 -16.19
CA LEU A 53 21.58 -3.37 -16.63
C LEU A 53 21.86 -2.27 -15.60
N CYS A 54 20.83 -1.58 -15.10
CA CYS A 54 20.99 -0.56 -14.06
C CYS A 54 21.57 -1.13 -12.76
N ILE A 55 21.07 -2.29 -12.31
CA ILE A 55 21.59 -2.98 -11.11
C ILE A 55 23.05 -3.35 -11.31
N SER A 56 23.41 -3.93 -12.45
CA SER A 56 24.78 -4.33 -12.77
C SER A 56 25.72 -3.13 -12.83
N LEU A 57 25.26 -2.02 -13.39
CA LEU A 57 26.03 -0.78 -13.46
C LEU A 57 26.27 -0.20 -12.05
N LEU A 58 25.23 -0.13 -11.20
CA LEU A 58 25.38 0.34 -9.82
C LEU A 58 26.35 -0.53 -9.01
N LEU A 59 26.27 -1.85 -9.16
CA LEU A 59 27.20 -2.80 -8.53
C LEU A 59 28.63 -2.61 -9.02
N TYR A 60 28.82 -2.36 -10.31
CA TYR A 60 30.13 -2.14 -10.88
C TYR A 60 30.74 -0.81 -10.45
N LEU A 61 29.95 0.27 -10.36
CA LEU A 61 30.42 1.60 -9.99
C LEU A 61 30.80 1.67 -8.50
N ASP A 62 29.94 1.15 -7.61
CA ASP A 62 30.21 1.12 -6.17
C ASP A 62 29.30 0.09 -5.48
N TYR A 63 29.85 -1.12 -5.27
CA TYR A 63 29.11 -2.18 -4.59
C TYR A 63 28.82 -1.85 -3.11
N ALA A 64 29.66 -1.06 -2.44
CA ALA A 64 29.46 -0.69 -1.04
C ALA A 64 28.25 0.25 -0.90
N VAL A 65 28.12 1.26 -1.79
CA VAL A 65 26.95 2.13 -1.84
C VAL A 65 25.69 1.34 -2.25
N PHE A 66 25.81 0.40 -3.17
CA PHE A 66 24.69 -0.45 -3.56
C PHE A 66 24.12 -1.22 -2.37
N PHE A 67 24.95 -1.93 -1.61
CA PHE A 67 24.48 -2.74 -0.48
C PHE A 67 24.13 -1.91 0.75
N SER A 68 24.84 -0.81 1.03
CA SER A 68 24.61 -0.01 2.24
C SER A 68 23.49 1.03 2.08
N PHE A 69 23.16 1.43 0.86
CA PHE A 69 22.17 2.47 0.61
C PHE A 69 21.03 2.00 -0.30
N THR A 70 21.32 1.46 -1.48
CA THR A 70 20.27 1.11 -2.45
C THR A 70 19.37 -0.02 -1.95
N ILE A 71 19.94 -1.11 -1.45
CA ILE A 71 19.16 -2.23 -0.93
C ILE A 71 18.32 -1.85 0.28
N PRO A 72 18.87 -1.22 1.36
CA PRO A 72 18.06 -0.81 2.51
C PRO A 72 16.92 0.17 2.12
N THR A 73 17.21 1.15 1.27
CA THR A 73 16.19 2.12 0.81
C THR A 73 15.07 1.44 0.05
N TRP A 74 15.40 0.51 -0.84
CA TRP A 74 14.41 -0.28 -1.57
C TRP A 74 13.56 -1.15 -0.65
N LEU A 75 14.17 -1.85 0.32
CA LEU A 75 13.44 -2.66 1.30
C LEU A 75 12.53 -1.82 2.19
N LEU A 76 12.99 -0.66 2.65
CA LEU A 76 12.18 0.28 3.43
C LEU A 76 11.01 0.82 2.63
N GLY A 77 11.22 1.15 1.36
CA GLY A 77 10.15 1.57 0.45
C GLY A 77 9.07 0.50 0.28
N GLN A 78 9.48 -0.76 0.05
CA GLN A 78 8.54 -1.88 -0.05
C GLN A 78 7.78 -2.11 1.27
N ALA A 79 8.49 -2.09 2.40
CA ALA A 79 7.86 -2.23 3.72
C ALA A 79 6.88 -1.08 4.00
N GLY A 80 7.21 0.15 3.63
CA GLY A 80 6.35 1.32 3.77
C GLY A 80 5.06 1.20 2.96
N LEU A 81 5.15 0.77 1.70
CA LEU A 81 3.97 0.54 0.85
C LEU A 81 3.04 -0.54 1.40
N VAL A 82 3.61 -1.63 1.92
CA VAL A 82 2.81 -2.70 2.53
C VAL A 82 2.20 -2.24 3.85
N ALA A 83 2.93 -1.46 4.65
CA ALA A 83 2.43 -0.93 5.92
C ALA A 83 1.28 0.06 5.72
N ILE A 84 1.38 1.00 4.77
CA ILE A 84 0.29 1.94 4.49
C ILE A 84 -0.97 1.20 4.02
N ASN A 85 -0.81 0.17 3.20
CA ASN A 85 -1.92 -0.70 2.77
C ASN A 85 -2.59 -1.40 3.96
N LEU A 86 -1.80 -1.92 4.93
CA LEU A 86 -2.35 -2.46 6.17
C LEU A 86 -3.23 -1.44 6.87
N TRP A 87 -2.72 -0.24 7.13
CA TRP A 87 -3.44 0.80 7.89
C TRP A 87 -4.69 1.31 7.18
N GLN A 88 -4.72 1.24 5.85
CA GLN A 88 -5.90 1.58 5.04
C GLN A 88 -7.00 0.52 5.13
N HIS A 89 -6.66 -0.75 5.40
CA HIS A 89 -7.62 -1.85 5.43
C HIS A 89 -7.87 -2.43 6.82
N ASP A 90 -7.01 -2.12 7.80
CA ASP A 90 -7.12 -2.69 9.14
C ASP A 90 -8.32 -2.14 9.91
N ASN A 91 -9.08 -3.03 10.55
CA ASN A 91 -10.26 -2.69 11.34
C ASN A 91 -11.29 -1.83 10.59
N VAL A 92 -11.41 -2.03 9.27
CA VAL A 92 -12.45 -1.41 8.47
C VAL A 92 -13.62 -2.36 8.36
N PRO A 93 -14.86 -1.94 8.71
CA PRO A 93 -16.05 -2.76 8.54
C PRO A 93 -16.23 -3.14 7.09
N VAL A 94 -16.58 -4.41 6.86
CA VAL A 94 -16.97 -4.89 5.54
C VAL A 94 -18.39 -4.43 5.27
N ASP A 95 -18.56 -3.40 4.44
CA ASP A 95 -19.88 -3.03 3.94
C ASP A 95 -20.17 -3.79 2.64
N PRO A 96 -21.12 -4.74 2.66
CA PRO A 96 -21.46 -5.53 1.48
C PRO A 96 -22.14 -4.70 0.38
N ILE A 97 -22.74 -3.56 0.71
CA ILE A 97 -23.50 -2.72 -0.22
C ILE A 97 -22.57 -1.73 -0.94
N ASN A 98 -21.77 -0.99 -0.18
CA ASN A 98 -20.93 0.08 -0.75
C ASN A 98 -19.56 -0.39 -1.19
N ARG A 99 -19.14 -1.61 -0.82
CA ARG A 99 -17.80 -2.19 -1.09
C ARG A 99 -16.62 -1.30 -0.67
N ASN A 100 -16.89 -0.32 0.15
CA ASN A 100 -15.90 0.64 0.63
C ASN A 100 -15.18 0.03 1.84
N MET A 101 -14.11 -0.69 1.56
CA MET A 101 -13.37 -1.48 2.54
C MET A 101 -12.02 -0.82 2.83
N SER A 102 -11.99 0.50 2.93
CA SER A 102 -10.74 1.21 3.20
C SER A 102 -10.95 2.47 4.03
N ARG A 103 -9.87 2.83 4.74
CA ARG A 103 -9.76 4.09 5.49
C ARG A 103 -8.99 5.10 4.65
N ASP A 104 -9.50 6.32 4.59
CA ASP A 104 -8.84 7.43 3.96
C ASP A 104 -8.02 8.24 4.95
N PHE A 105 -6.79 8.55 4.58
CA PHE A 105 -5.92 9.48 5.28
C PHE A 105 -5.90 10.82 4.54
N THR A 106 -6.58 11.83 5.08
CA THR A 106 -6.80 13.11 4.39
C THR A 106 -5.71 14.16 4.65
N GLY A 107 -4.66 13.82 5.39
CA GLY A 107 -3.57 14.74 5.72
C GLY A 107 -2.79 15.20 4.49
N LYS A 108 -2.60 16.52 4.37
CA LYS A 108 -1.94 17.15 3.20
C LYS A 108 -0.53 16.62 2.95
N TRP A 109 0.27 16.46 4.00
CA TRP A 109 1.65 16.00 3.87
C TRP A 109 1.75 14.57 3.39
N LEU A 110 0.91 13.68 3.92
CA LEU A 110 0.86 12.30 3.46
C LEU A 110 0.49 12.23 1.98
N ASN A 111 -0.55 12.95 1.59
CA ASN A 111 -1.04 12.94 0.22
C ASN A 111 -0.06 13.59 -0.76
N LEU A 112 0.70 14.59 -0.33
CA LEU A 112 1.78 15.17 -1.13
C LEU A 112 2.92 14.16 -1.37
N ILE A 113 3.38 13.49 -0.30
CA ILE A 113 4.51 12.55 -0.37
C ILE A 113 4.11 11.24 -1.08
N CYS A 114 2.89 10.75 -0.81
CA CYS A 114 2.40 9.48 -1.34
C CYS A 114 1.48 9.64 -2.57
N LEU A 115 1.58 10.76 -3.29
CA LEU A 115 0.84 11.00 -4.54
C LEU A 115 -0.67 10.70 -4.39
N ASN A 116 -1.30 11.30 -3.37
CA ASN A 116 -2.72 11.15 -3.02
C ASN A 116 -3.17 9.71 -2.70
N ASN A 117 -2.23 8.79 -2.45
CA ASN A 117 -2.56 7.41 -2.08
C ASN A 117 -3.29 7.29 -0.72
N GLY A 118 -3.31 8.38 0.07
CA GLY A 118 -4.12 8.46 1.28
C GLY A 118 -5.63 8.43 1.01
N LEU A 119 -6.07 8.83 -0.19
CA LEU A 119 -7.47 8.80 -0.63
C LEU A 119 -7.83 7.42 -1.23
N HIS A 120 -7.69 6.39 -0.43
CA HIS A 120 -7.66 5.00 -0.88
C HIS A 120 -9.03 4.44 -1.27
N SER A 121 -10.11 4.93 -0.68
CA SER A 121 -11.47 4.59 -1.03
C SER A 121 -11.79 4.92 -2.49
N VAL A 122 -11.33 6.09 -2.94
CA VAL A 122 -11.49 6.54 -4.33
C VAL A 122 -10.63 5.72 -5.29
N HIS A 123 -9.43 5.35 -4.86
CA HIS A 123 -8.60 4.43 -5.64
C HIS A 123 -9.29 3.08 -5.85
N HIS A 124 -9.99 2.54 -4.85
CA HIS A 124 -10.79 1.32 -5.02
C HIS A 124 -11.95 1.49 -6.01
N LYS A 125 -12.60 2.65 -5.98
CA LYS A 125 -13.72 2.94 -6.90
C LYS A 125 -13.24 3.20 -8.33
N TYR A 126 -12.11 3.88 -8.48
CA TYR A 126 -11.54 4.30 -9.77
C TYR A 126 -10.07 3.86 -9.89
N PRO A 127 -9.78 2.55 -9.97
CA PRO A 127 -8.40 2.03 -9.89
C PRO A 127 -7.50 2.47 -11.06
N GLY A 128 -8.09 2.91 -12.17
CA GLY A 128 -7.37 3.46 -13.33
C GLY A 128 -7.19 4.98 -13.30
N ALA A 129 -7.70 5.68 -12.29
CA ALA A 129 -7.58 7.13 -12.23
C ALA A 129 -6.14 7.55 -11.92
N HIS A 130 -5.66 8.58 -12.63
CA HIS A 130 -4.36 9.17 -12.34
C HIS A 130 -4.37 9.80 -10.95
N TRP A 131 -3.28 9.66 -10.20
CA TRP A 131 -3.17 10.13 -8.82
C TRP A 131 -3.54 11.61 -8.61
N SER A 132 -3.28 12.48 -9.61
CA SER A 132 -3.60 13.91 -9.55
C SER A 132 -5.11 14.19 -9.57
N LYS A 133 -5.92 13.23 -10.02
CA LYS A 133 -7.39 13.33 -10.09
C LYS A 133 -8.09 12.80 -8.83
N LEU A 134 -7.37 12.09 -7.97
CA LEU A 134 -7.97 11.48 -6.77
C LEU A 134 -8.61 12.51 -5.82
N PRO A 135 -8.07 13.72 -5.59
CA PRO A 135 -8.73 14.72 -4.73
C PRO A 135 -10.10 15.16 -5.29
N GLU A 136 -10.17 15.48 -6.58
CA GLU A 136 -11.41 15.88 -7.26
C GLU A 136 -12.46 14.76 -7.19
N LEU A 137 -12.06 13.55 -7.56
CA LEU A 137 -12.93 12.37 -7.50
C LEU A 137 -13.37 12.01 -6.07
N HIS A 138 -12.54 12.30 -5.07
CA HIS A 138 -12.89 12.10 -3.67
C HIS A 138 -13.98 13.06 -3.21
N GLU A 139 -13.90 14.32 -3.60
CA GLU A 139 -14.95 15.31 -3.31
C GLU A 139 -16.27 14.94 -3.98
N GLU A 140 -16.23 14.58 -5.26
CA GLU A 140 -17.40 14.09 -5.97
C GLU A 140 -18.02 12.86 -5.31
N TYR A 141 -17.20 11.89 -4.93
CA TYR A 141 -17.64 10.65 -4.30
C TYR A 141 -18.34 10.89 -2.96
N VAL A 142 -17.78 11.78 -2.13
CA VAL A 142 -18.37 12.15 -0.83
C VAL A 142 -19.68 12.93 -1.00
N GLN A 143 -19.71 13.88 -1.94
CA GLN A 143 -20.87 14.76 -2.15
C GLN A 143 -22.02 14.07 -2.87
N ARG A 144 -21.70 13.30 -3.91
CA ARG A 144 -22.70 12.71 -4.81
C ARG A 144 -23.29 11.41 -4.28
N ASP A 145 -22.45 10.55 -3.76
CA ASP A 145 -22.89 9.21 -3.35
C ASP A 145 -23.26 9.16 -1.85
N GLY A 146 -23.06 10.26 -1.11
CA GLY A 146 -23.41 10.36 0.31
C GLY A 146 -22.73 9.31 1.19
N VAL A 147 -21.57 8.78 0.74
CA VAL A 147 -20.90 7.66 1.38
C VAL A 147 -20.21 8.14 2.64
N ASP A 148 -20.53 7.52 3.77
CA ASP A 148 -19.83 7.76 5.01
C ASP A 148 -18.48 7.05 4.99
N LEU A 149 -17.44 7.80 4.59
CA LEU A 149 -16.08 7.30 4.50
C LEU A 149 -15.39 7.33 5.87
N ILE A 150 -14.69 6.25 6.19
CA ILE A 150 -13.81 6.23 7.37
C ILE A 150 -12.60 7.12 7.06
N LYS A 151 -12.54 8.28 7.71
CA LYS A 151 -11.51 9.30 7.48
C LYS A 151 -10.65 9.50 8.70
N GLU A 152 -9.35 9.56 8.48
CA GLU A 152 -8.35 9.94 9.47
C GLU A 152 -7.52 11.11 8.93
N ARG A 153 -7.33 12.13 9.75
CA ARG A 153 -6.52 13.28 9.33
C ARG A 153 -5.02 12.98 9.31
N SER A 154 -4.57 12.15 10.25
CA SER A 154 -3.14 11.86 10.45
C SER A 154 -2.88 10.37 10.54
N LEU A 155 -2.06 9.86 9.62
CA LEU A 155 -1.57 8.49 9.68
C LEU A 155 -0.78 8.23 10.95
N ILE A 156 0.10 9.16 11.35
CA ILE A 156 0.94 9.01 12.55
C ILE A 156 0.07 8.92 13.81
N ALA A 157 -0.92 9.82 13.95
CA ALA A 157 -1.83 9.78 15.09
C ALA A 157 -2.66 8.50 15.13
N TYR A 158 -3.11 8.02 13.97
CA TYR A 158 -3.82 6.75 13.86
C TYR A 158 -2.94 5.57 14.30
N VAL A 159 -1.72 5.47 13.76
CA VAL A 159 -0.79 4.38 14.10
C VAL A 159 -0.47 4.39 15.58
N PHE A 160 -0.17 5.56 16.15
CA PHE A 160 0.13 5.68 17.57
C PHE A 160 -1.06 5.23 18.45
N ARG A 161 -2.26 5.72 18.16
CA ARG A 161 -3.47 5.34 18.90
C ARG A 161 -3.80 3.84 18.76
N SER A 162 -3.72 3.29 17.55
CA SER A 162 -4.20 1.95 17.26
C SER A 162 -3.17 0.83 17.50
N TYR A 163 -1.89 1.16 17.59
CA TYR A 163 -0.83 0.16 17.72
C TYR A 163 0.10 0.35 18.91
N VAL A 164 0.16 1.56 19.47
CA VAL A 164 1.02 1.88 20.62
C VAL A 164 0.19 2.03 21.90
N MET A 165 -0.93 2.79 21.83
CA MET A 165 -1.77 3.08 23.00
C MET A 165 -2.88 2.04 23.23
N VAL A 166 -2.90 0.93 22.52
CA VAL A 166 -3.88 -0.12 22.79
C VAL A 166 -3.62 -0.65 24.19
N SER A 167 -4.46 -0.25 25.15
CA SER A 167 -4.44 -0.83 26.47
C SER A 167 -4.86 -2.30 26.37
N THR A 168 -4.18 -3.15 27.11
CA THR A 168 -4.41 -4.60 27.17
C THR A 168 -5.70 -4.97 27.91
N ASP A 169 -6.60 -4.01 28.08
CA ASP A 169 -7.86 -4.18 28.80
C ASP A 169 -8.98 -4.59 27.83
N SER A 170 -8.99 -5.87 27.46
CA SER A 170 -10.20 -6.60 27.00
C SER A 170 -9.94 -8.10 27.00
#